data_eb4c326911c5a58a86bcfbef9a512213
#
_entry.id   eb4c326911c5a58a86bcfbef9a512213
#
_cell.length_a   1.000
_cell.length_b   1.000
_cell.length_c   1.000
_cell.angle_alpha   90.00
_cell.angle_beta   90.00
_cell.angle_gamma   90.00
#
_symmetry.space_group_name_H-M   'P 1'
#
loop_
_entity.id
_entity.type
_entity.pdbx_description
1 polymer ?
#
loop_
_entity_poly.entity_id
_entity_poly.type
_entity_poly.pdbx_seq_one_letter_code
_entity_poly.pdbx_strand_id
1 'polypeptide(L)'
;MKTSKVRIIAAVLVLALVFGLVSCGKRKSDDPIENAALGAVDWLYGDVGAVHGANWLCVAMGAWEGLAPKDKWQEGFAKSVAEAAKECGGVFGTRKLTDQAKVIIGVTAAGYDASNFEGYDLTLPLADYETALLQGINGASWSLIALDFGGYEMPENPDVAVQATKDMYIDYILSRQLPDGGFAFSTTAALGDPDMTGMVLIALANYTDRPDVAEAVERALVCLSNIQQDDGGYTSYGFETAESCAQVILALLKLGVPLDDERFVKNGNTIMDKLLEYRMEDGGFAHVIGDAVNGVATEQAMIAIVCYLRVNAGMPEIFSAYR
;
A
#
# COMPACT_ATOMS: atom_id res chain seq x y z
N MET A 1 -50.56 69.70 -5.30
CA MET A 1 -49.18 69.90 -5.69
C MET A 1 -48.26 69.35 -4.60
N LYS A 2 -47.84 68.14 -4.64
CA LYS A 2 -46.73 67.55 -3.87
C LYS A 2 -46.16 66.45 -4.66
N THR A 3 -45.00 66.68 -5.22
CA THR A 3 -44.19 65.69 -5.94
C THR A 3 -43.53 64.71 -4.97
N SER A 4 -43.96 63.48 -5.02
CA SER A 4 -43.34 62.38 -4.30
C SER A 4 -42.12 61.95 -5.06
N LYS A 5 -40.93 62.11 -4.49
CA LYS A 5 -39.68 61.57 -4.97
C LYS A 5 -39.60 60.09 -4.56
N VAL A 6 -39.87 59.21 -5.55
CA VAL A 6 -39.59 57.81 -5.41
C VAL A 6 -38.06 57.63 -5.46
N ARG A 7 -37.44 57.28 -4.32
CA ARG A 7 -36.05 56.81 -4.27
C ARG A 7 -36.00 55.40 -4.77
N ILE A 8 -35.53 55.24 -5.99
CA ILE A 8 -35.12 53.94 -6.52
C ILE A 8 -33.81 53.57 -5.83
N ILE A 9 -33.90 52.67 -4.87
CA ILE A 9 -32.70 51.99 -4.32
C ILE A 9 -32.32 50.95 -5.37
N ALA A 10 -31.32 51.28 -6.18
CA ALA A 10 -30.67 50.34 -7.03
C ALA A 10 -29.88 49.38 -6.11
N ALA A 11 -30.45 48.22 -5.81
CA ALA A 11 -29.73 47.10 -5.25
C ALA A 11 -28.75 46.64 -6.34
N VAL A 12 -27.52 47.11 -6.23
CA VAL A 12 -26.37 46.50 -6.99
C VAL A 12 -26.17 45.13 -6.38
N LEU A 13 -26.82 44.15 -6.97
CA LEU A 13 -26.42 42.76 -6.82
C LEU A 13 -25.03 42.64 -7.42
N VAL A 14 -24.01 42.78 -6.54
CA VAL A 14 -22.68 42.32 -6.83
C VAL A 14 -22.79 40.77 -6.92
N LEU A 15 -23.07 40.28 -8.13
CA LEU A 15 -22.74 38.90 -8.46
C LEU A 15 -21.21 38.80 -8.31
N ALA A 16 -20.78 38.41 -7.12
CA ALA A 16 -19.46 37.83 -6.96
C ALA A 16 -19.49 36.55 -7.84
N LEU A 17 -19.12 36.72 -9.10
CA LEU A 17 -18.55 35.65 -9.89
C LEU A 17 -17.31 35.22 -9.11
N VAL A 18 -17.51 34.28 -8.18
CA VAL A 18 -16.46 33.42 -7.70
C VAL A 18 -16.07 32.58 -8.93
N PHE A 19 -15.29 33.19 -9.82
CA PHE A 19 -14.34 32.42 -10.58
C PHE A 19 -13.52 31.76 -9.51
N GLY A 20 -13.84 30.51 -9.23
CA GLY A 20 -12.90 29.62 -8.57
C GLY A 20 -11.65 29.66 -9.44
N LEU A 21 -10.75 30.56 -9.08
CA LEU A 21 -9.35 30.33 -9.30
C LEU A 21 -9.18 28.94 -8.70
N VAL A 22 -9.07 27.94 -9.58
CA VAL A 22 -8.41 26.69 -9.22
C VAL A 22 -7.01 27.17 -8.85
N SER A 23 -6.89 27.63 -7.62
CA SER A 23 -5.61 27.81 -6.98
C SER A 23 -5.02 26.41 -7.07
N CYS A 24 -3.93 26.29 -7.78
CA CYS A 24 -3.04 25.16 -7.74
C CYS A 24 -2.30 25.18 -6.38
N GLY A 25 -3.04 25.42 -5.29
CA GLY A 25 -2.58 25.33 -3.93
C GLY A 25 -2.55 23.87 -3.55
N LYS A 26 -1.37 23.36 -3.21
CA LYS A 26 -1.25 22.02 -2.62
C LYS A 26 -2.24 21.89 -1.46
N ARG A 27 -2.95 20.76 -1.40
CA ARG A 27 -3.83 20.43 -0.27
C ARG A 27 -2.99 20.44 1.01
N LYS A 28 -3.55 20.90 2.12
CA LYS A 28 -2.85 20.99 3.40
C LYS A 28 -3.74 20.54 4.54
N SER A 29 -3.15 19.86 5.50
CA SER A 29 -3.69 19.55 6.83
C SER A 29 -2.84 20.24 7.91
N ASP A 30 -3.39 20.42 9.10
CA ASP A 30 -2.62 20.87 10.26
C ASP A 30 -1.78 19.73 10.85
N ASP A 31 -2.13 18.47 10.57
CA ASP A 31 -1.35 17.30 10.94
C ASP A 31 -0.17 17.12 9.96
N PRO A 32 1.09 17.13 10.44
CA PRO A 32 2.27 16.96 9.60
C PRO A 32 2.34 15.58 8.94
N ILE A 33 1.78 14.54 9.56
CA ILE A 33 1.76 13.17 9.01
C ILE A 33 0.73 13.09 7.88
N GLU A 34 -0.48 13.66 8.07
CA GLU A 34 -1.45 13.74 6.99
C GLU A 34 -0.96 14.63 5.84
N ASN A 35 -0.22 15.70 6.12
CA ASN A 35 0.43 16.51 5.09
C ASN A 35 1.48 15.73 4.29
N ALA A 36 2.15 14.76 4.90
CA ALA A 36 3.06 13.89 4.18
C ALA A 36 2.31 12.98 3.20
N ALA A 37 1.18 12.38 3.63
CA ALA A 37 0.32 11.58 2.75
C ALA A 37 -0.25 12.41 1.59
N LEU A 38 -0.78 13.61 1.88
CA LEU A 38 -1.30 14.54 0.86
C LEU A 38 -0.23 14.90 -0.17
N GLY A 39 0.99 15.21 0.29
CA GLY A 39 2.10 15.53 -0.60
C GLY A 39 2.48 14.36 -1.51
N ALA A 40 2.54 13.15 -0.98
CA ALA A 40 2.86 11.95 -1.75
C ALA A 40 1.78 11.63 -2.79
N VAL A 41 0.50 11.73 -2.41
CA VAL A 41 -0.62 11.52 -3.35
C VAL A 41 -0.61 12.59 -4.45
N ASP A 42 -0.42 13.87 -4.10
CA ASP A 42 -0.38 14.96 -5.11
C ASP A 42 0.80 14.80 -6.07
N TRP A 43 1.94 14.33 -5.57
CA TRP A 43 3.11 14.05 -6.38
C TRP A 43 2.86 12.89 -7.35
N LEU A 44 2.42 11.73 -6.85
CA LEU A 44 2.15 10.54 -7.66
C LEU A 44 1.01 10.79 -8.65
N TYR A 45 -0.09 11.42 -8.21
CA TYR A 45 -1.22 11.69 -9.08
C TYR A 45 -0.88 12.68 -10.20
N GLY A 46 -0.03 13.65 -9.90
CA GLY A 46 0.47 14.61 -10.91
C GLY A 46 1.42 13.97 -11.93
N ASP A 47 2.15 12.94 -11.53
CA ASP A 47 3.11 12.24 -12.40
C ASP A 47 2.42 11.19 -13.29
N VAL A 48 1.64 10.29 -12.69
CA VAL A 48 1.08 9.11 -13.39
C VAL A 48 -0.44 9.10 -13.49
N GLY A 49 -1.15 9.83 -12.61
CA GLY A 49 -2.61 9.72 -12.50
C GLY A 49 -3.09 8.37 -12.00
N ALA A 50 -4.42 8.18 -11.95
CA ALA A 50 -5.02 6.89 -11.57
C ALA A 50 -5.18 6.00 -12.82
N VAL A 51 -4.12 5.29 -13.17
CA VAL A 51 -4.04 4.39 -14.32
C VAL A 51 -3.51 3.02 -13.92
N HIS A 52 -3.59 2.05 -14.83
CA HIS A 52 -2.96 0.73 -14.64
C HIS A 52 -1.49 0.90 -14.23
N GLY A 53 -1.11 0.24 -13.13
CA GLY A 53 0.20 0.38 -12.51
C GLY A 53 0.21 1.27 -11.27
N ALA A 54 -0.70 2.25 -11.15
CA ALA A 54 -0.82 3.11 -9.96
C ALA A 54 -1.68 2.47 -8.85
N ASN A 55 -1.49 1.18 -8.60
CA ASN A 55 -2.35 0.38 -7.71
C ASN A 55 -2.35 0.91 -6.28
N TRP A 56 -1.18 1.22 -5.73
CA TRP A 56 -1.04 1.73 -4.36
C TRP A 56 -1.59 3.14 -4.20
N LEU A 57 -1.47 3.98 -5.23
CA LEU A 57 -2.12 5.29 -5.23
C LEU A 57 -3.65 5.13 -5.12
N CYS A 58 -4.23 4.19 -5.87
CA CYS A 58 -5.67 3.88 -5.78
C CYS A 58 -6.05 3.37 -4.37
N VAL A 59 -5.22 2.52 -3.77
CA VAL A 59 -5.43 2.06 -2.38
C VAL A 59 -5.44 3.23 -1.41
N ALA A 60 -4.46 4.14 -1.48
CA ALA A 60 -4.40 5.29 -0.58
C ALA A 60 -5.61 6.22 -0.73
N MET A 61 -5.97 6.55 -1.98
CA MET A 61 -7.11 7.43 -2.28
C MET A 61 -8.46 6.84 -1.85
N GLY A 62 -8.62 5.52 -1.94
CA GLY A 62 -9.83 4.84 -1.49
C GLY A 62 -9.88 4.63 0.03
N ALA A 63 -8.72 4.55 0.68
CA ALA A 63 -8.61 4.22 2.09
C ALA A 63 -8.76 5.42 3.03
N TRP A 64 -8.46 6.65 2.60
CA TRP A 64 -8.50 7.83 3.44
C TRP A 64 -9.25 8.98 2.76
N GLU A 65 -10.35 9.43 3.39
CA GLU A 65 -11.14 10.55 2.90
C GLU A 65 -10.28 11.83 2.86
N GLY A 66 -10.37 12.57 1.76
CA GLY A 66 -9.60 13.80 1.56
C GLY A 66 -8.30 13.62 0.77
N LEU A 67 -7.77 12.39 0.63
CA LEU A 67 -6.62 12.14 -0.26
C LEU A 67 -7.02 12.08 -1.74
N ALA A 68 -8.21 11.58 -2.05
CA ALA A 68 -8.66 11.48 -3.42
C ALA A 68 -8.89 12.87 -4.03
N PRO A 69 -8.51 13.10 -5.31
CA PRO A 69 -8.96 14.23 -6.07
C PRO A 69 -10.49 14.17 -6.24
N LYS A 70 -11.12 15.33 -6.55
CA LYS A 70 -12.58 15.44 -6.73
C LYS A 70 -13.08 14.88 -8.07
N ASP A 71 -12.28 14.17 -8.79
CA ASP A 71 -12.63 13.52 -10.05
C ASP A 71 -13.06 12.05 -9.83
N LYS A 72 -13.44 11.42 -10.92
CA LYS A 72 -13.85 10.01 -10.94
C LYS A 72 -12.65 9.09 -11.18
N TRP A 73 -11.65 9.16 -10.32
CA TRP A 73 -10.42 8.40 -10.47
C TRP A 73 -10.65 6.88 -10.55
N GLN A 74 -11.67 6.34 -9.86
CA GLN A 74 -12.01 4.91 -9.91
C GLN A 74 -12.39 4.48 -11.35
N GLU A 75 -13.23 5.28 -12.03
CA GLU A 75 -13.64 4.98 -13.40
C GLU A 75 -12.45 5.05 -14.38
N GLY A 76 -11.55 6.03 -14.20
CA GLY A 76 -10.34 6.19 -14.99
C GLY A 76 -9.37 5.01 -14.82
N PHE A 77 -9.13 4.63 -13.56
CA PHE A 77 -8.30 3.47 -13.22
C PHE A 77 -8.90 2.17 -13.80
N ALA A 78 -10.19 1.90 -13.53
CA ALA A 78 -10.85 0.69 -14.02
C ALA A 78 -10.80 0.57 -15.54
N LYS A 79 -11.06 1.68 -16.27
CA LYS A 79 -10.94 1.72 -17.73
C LYS A 79 -9.53 1.35 -18.20
N SER A 80 -8.51 1.93 -17.59
CA SER A 80 -7.10 1.66 -17.93
C SER A 80 -6.71 0.19 -17.67
N VAL A 81 -7.18 -0.39 -16.55
CA VAL A 81 -6.97 -1.82 -16.26
C VAL A 81 -7.74 -2.70 -17.24
N ALA A 82 -8.98 -2.34 -17.61
CA ALA A 82 -9.77 -3.09 -18.57
C ALA A 82 -9.13 -3.14 -19.97
N GLU A 83 -8.53 -2.02 -20.40
CA GLU A 83 -7.79 -1.96 -21.67
C GLU A 83 -6.56 -2.89 -21.61
N ALA A 84 -5.78 -2.85 -20.54
CA ALA A 84 -4.64 -3.74 -20.34
C ALA A 84 -5.07 -5.23 -20.21
N ALA A 85 -6.18 -5.52 -19.53
CA ALA A 85 -6.72 -6.88 -19.42
C ALA A 85 -7.11 -7.49 -20.76
N LYS A 86 -7.65 -6.69 -21.69
CA LYS A 86 -7.94 -7.16 -23.07
C LYS A 86 -6.68 -7.57 -23.82
N GLU A 87 -5.57 -6.86 -23.60
CA GLU A 87 -4.30 -7.15 -24.28
C GLU A 87 -3.66 -8.43 -23.76
N CYS A 88 -3.78 -8.69 -22.44
CA CYS A 88 -3.12 -9.83 -21.79
C CYS A 88 -4.08 -10.99 -21.42
N GLY A 89 -5.37 -10.91 -21.77
CA GLY A 89 -6.35 -11.93 -21.40
C GLY A 89 -6.62 -12.03 -19.90
N GLY A 90 -6.43 -10.94 -19.15
CA GLY A 90 -6.59 -10.89 -17.69
C GLY A 90 -5.37 -11.41 -16.90
N VAL A 91 -4.27 -11.81 -17.57
CA VAL A 91 -3.05 -12.32 -16.93
C VAL A 91 -1.94 -11.29 -17.06
N PHE A 92 -1.74 -10.47 -16.02
CA PHE A 92 -0.80 -9.35 -16.02
C PHE A 92 0.66 -9.75 -15.79
N GLY A 93 0.93 -10.99 -15.44
CA GLY A 93 2.29 -11.45 -15.21
C GLY A 93 2.42 -12.95 -15.36
N THR A 94 2.82 -13.43 -16.54
CA THR A 94 3.00 -14.87 -16.82
C THR A 94 4.11 -15.53 -16.00
N ARG A 95 5.02 -14.74 -15.41
CA ARG A 95 6.14 -15.20 -14.57
C ARG A 95 6.29 -14.37 -13.29
N LYS A 96 5.44 -13.36 -13.11
CA LYS A 96 5.51 -12.41 -11.99
C LYS A 96 4.11 -12.24 -11.41
N LEU A 97 3.66 -13.20 -10.60
CA LEU A 97 2.35 -13.10 -9.95
C LEU A 97 2.24 -11.91 -8.99
N THR A 98 3.35 -11.29 -8.60
CA THR A 98 3.32 -10.02 -7.87
C THR A 98 2.67 -8.89 -8.67
N ASP A 99 2.81 -8.88 -10.01
CA ASP A 99 2.15 -7.89 -10.86
C ASP A 99 0.63 -8.15 -10.90
N GLN A 100 0.24 -9.43 -11.01
CA GLN A 100 -1.17 -9.84 -10.92
C GLN A 100 -1.78 -9.46 -9.57
N ALA A 101 -1.09 -9.76 -8.47
CA ALA A 101 -1.55 -9.45 -7.12
C ALA A 101 -1.79 -7.95 -6.91
N LYS A 102 -0.88 -7.10 -7.40
CA LYS A 102 -1.03 -5.64 -7.32
C LYS A 102 -2.23 -5.12 -8.11
N VAL A 103 -2.51 -5.71 -9.29
CA VAL A 103 -3.71 -5.33 -10.06
C VAL A 103 -4.99 -5.72 -9.33
N ILE A 104 -5.05 -6.92 -8.74
CA ILE A 104 -6.19 -7.35 -7.90
C ILE A 104 -6.43 -6.34 -6.78
N ILE A 105 -5.38 -5.97 -6.05
CA ILE A 105 -5.44 -5.00 -4.95
C ILE A 105 -5.97 -3.63 -5.45
N GLY A 106 -5.44 -3.12 -6.57
CA GLY A 106 -5.87 -1.84 -7.14
C GLY A 106 -7.32 -1.84 -7.62
N VAL A 107 -7.75 -2.92 -8.28
CA VAL A 107 -9.14 -3.10 -8.77
C VAL A 107 -10.12 -3.16 -7.58
N THR A 108 -9.76 -3.92 -6.53
CA THR A 108 -10.55 -4.02 -5.30
C THR A 108 -10.64 -2.65 -4.60
N ALA A 109 -9.52 -1.91 -4.51
CA ALA A 109 -9.49 -0.59 -3.91
C ALA A 109 -10.30 0.46 -4.67
N ALA A 110 -10.42 0.30 -5.99
CA ALA A 110 -11.28 1.14 -6.81
C ALA A 110 -12.77 0.78 -6.70
N GLY A 111 -13.14 -0.25 -5.91
CA GLY A 111 -14.51 -0.65 -5.65
C GLY A 111 -15.08 -1.67 -6.64
N TYR A 112 -14.21 -2.37 -7.37
CA TYR A 112 -14.62 -3.42 -8.31
C TYR A 112 -14.28 -4.81 -7.78
N ASP A 113 -15.01 -5.82 -8.27
CA ASP A 113 -14.76 -7.23 -7.95
C ASP A 113 -13.69 -7.79 -8.89
N ALA A 114 -12.51 -8.12 -8.34
CA ALA A 114 -11.42 -8.67 -9.13
C ALA A 114 -11.66 -10.12 -9.58
N SER A 115 -12.57 -10.86 -8.94
CA SER A 115 -12.97 -12.21 -9.40
C SER A 115 -13.93 -12.17 -10.60
N ASN A 116 -14.48 -11.00 -10.93
CA ASN A 116 -15.34 -10.80 -12.10
C ASN A 116 -15.19 -9.36 -12.66
N PHE A 117 -14.00 -9.02 -13.12
CA PHE A 117 -13.69 -7.70 -13.64
C PHE A 117 -13.73 -7.69 -15.15
N GLU A 118 -14.74 -6.99 -15.74
CA GLU A 118 -14.91 -6.86 -17.20
C GLU A 118 -14.92 -8.22 -17.94
N GLY A 119 -15.43 -9.27 -17.28
CA GLY A 119 -15.50 -10.63 -17.81
C GLY A 119 -14.24 -11.48 -17.60
N TYR A 120 -13.26 -10.98 -16.87
CA TYR A 120 -12.07 -11.72 -16.45
C TYR A 120 -12.12 -12.01 -14.95
N ASP A 121 -11.72 -13.22 -14.56
CA ASP A 121 -11.35 -13.52 -13.17
C ASP A 121 -9.86 -13.23 -12.99
N LEU A 122 -9.56 -12.06 -12.43
CA LEU A 122 -8.17 -11.64 -12.20
C LEU A 122 -7.50 -12.43 -11.06
N THR A 123 -8.29 -13.13 -10.24
CA THR A 123 -7.74 -13.96 -9.15
C THR A 123 -7.26 -15.33 -9.66
N LEU A 124 -7.77 -15.79 -10.80
CA LEU A 124 -7.53 -17.12 -11.34
C LEU A 124 -6.03 -17.49 -11.49
N PRO A 125 -5.12 -16.59 -11.92
CA PRO A 125 -3.70 -16.89 -11.99
C PRO A 125 -3.05 -17.23 -10.65
N LEU A 126 -3.61 -16.77 -9.52
CA LEU A 126 -3.09 -17.07 -8.18
C LEU A 126 -3.29 -18.53 -7.77
N ALA A 127 -4.08 -19.30 -8.51
CA ALA A 127 -4.26 -20.73 -8.32
C ALA A 127 -3.09 -21.58 -8.88
N ASP A 128 -2.19 -20.99 -9.69
CA ASP A 128 -1.03 -21.69 -10.23
C ASP A 128 0.15 -21.64 -9.25
N TYR A 129 0.26 -22.73 -8.47
CA TYR A 129 1.31 -22.84 -7.44
C TYR A 129 2.72 -22.78 -8.02
N GLU A 130 2.97 -23.46 -9.14
CA GLU A 130 4.30 -23.50 -9.75
C GLU A 130 4.71 -22.13 -10.29
N THR A 131 3.78 -21.43 -10.94
CA THR A 131 4.02 -20.06 -11.43
C THR A 131 4.24 -19.06 -10.27
N ALA A 132 3.50 -19.19 -9.17
CA ALA A 132 3.74 -18.36 -7.99
C ALA A 132 5.15 -18.51 -7.45
N LEU A 133 5.64 -19.75 -7.36
CA LEU A 133 6.96 -20.04 -6.82
C LEU A 133 8.13 -19.68 -7.77
N LEU A 134 7.89 -19.26 -9.01
CA LEU A 134 8.94 -18.66 -9.85
C LEU A 134 9.56 -17.41 -9.25
N GLN A 135 8.79 -16.69 -8.38
CA GLN A 135 9.27 -15.56 -7.60
C GLN A 135 9.59 -15.93 -6.14
N GLY A 136 9.68 -17.23 -5.84
CA GLY A 136 9.97 -17.72 -4.49
C GLY A 136 8.97 -17.20 -3.47
N ILE A 137 9.47 -16.75 -2.32
CA ILE A 137 8.66 -16.27 -1.22
C ILE A 137 7.82 -15.04 -1.58
N ASN A 138 8.26 -14.20 -2.51
CA ASN A 138 7.49 -13.06 -3.01
C ASN A 138 6.16 -13.50 -3.63
N GLY A 139 6.20 -14.49 -4.53
CA GLY A 139 4.99 -14.94 -5.20
C GLY A 139 3.96 -15.52 -4.23
N ALA A 140 4.40 -16.37 -3.30
CA ALA A 140 3.54 -16.94 -2.28
C ALA A 140 2.91 -15.86 -1.38
N SER A 141 3.73 -14.92 -0.87
CA SER A 141 3.25 -13.85 0.02
C SER A 141 2.29 -12.90 -0.68
N TRP A 142 2.61 -12.44 -1.89
CA TRP A 142 1.72 -11.54 -2.63
C TRP A 142 0.41 -12.21 -3.06
N SER A 143 0.41 -13.52 -3.32
CA SER A 143 -0.83 -14.26 -3.59
C SER A 143 -1.76 -14.25 -2.38
N LEU A 144 -1.23 -14.50 -1.17
CA LEU A 144 -2.02 -14.41 0.06
C LEU A 144 -2.51 -12.98 0.33
N ILE A 145 -1.62 -11.98 0.21
CA ILE A 145 -1.98 -10.57 0.43
C ILE A 145 -3.12 -10.15 -0.49
N ALA A 146 -3.05 -10.49 -1.79
CA ALA A 146 -4.07 -10.10 -2.75
C ALA A 146 -5.42 -10.77 -2.50
N LEU A 147 -5.43 -12.08 -2.21
CA LEU A 147 -6.66 -12.80 -1.87
C LEU A 147 -7.29 -12.25 -0.60
N ASP A 148 -6.48 -12.02 0.42
CA ASP A 148 -6.96 -11.55 1.72
C ASP A 148 -7.40 -10.08 1.68
N PHE A 149 -6.81 -9.26 0.81
CA PHE A 149 -7.15 -7.85 0.67
C PHE A 149 -8.63 -7.64 0.31
N GLY A 150 -9.14 -8.41 -0.63
CA GLY A 150 -10.55 -8.35 -1.04
C GLY A 150 -11.44 -9.44 -0.44
N GLY A 151 -10.89 -10.29 0.45
CA GLY A 151 -11.65 -11.42 1.01
C GLY A 151 -11.95 -12.51 -0.02
N TYR A 152 -11.12 -12.64 -1.05
CA TYR A 152 -11.29 -13.65 -2.09
C TYR A 152 -10.92 -15.06 -1.58
N GLU A 153 -11.72 -16.04 -1.97
CA GLU A 153 -11.32 -17.43 -1.84
C GLU A 153 -10.25 -17.78 -2.87
N MET A 154 -9.52 -18.87 -2.64
CA MET A 154 -8.62 -19.42 -3.66
C MET A 154 -9.44 -19.92 -4.84
N PRO A 155 -9.26 -19.38 -6.05
CA PRO A 155 -10.04 -19.83 -7.21
C PRO A 155 -9.64 -21.24 -7.62
N GLU A 156 -10.59 -21.98 -8.20
CA GLU A 156 -10.30 -23.26 -8.85
C GLU A 156 -9.89 -23.01 -10.30
N ASN A 157 -8.73 -23.54 -10.69
CA ASN A 157 -8.21 -23.43 -12.05
C ASN A 157 -7.85 -24.82 -12.60
N PRO A 158 -8.71 -25.44 -13.43
CA PRO A 158 -8.47 -26.77 -13.94
C PRO A 158 -7.30 -26.87 -14.95
N ASP A 159 -6.79 -25.73 -15.41
CA ASP A 159 -5.75 -25.66 -16.43
C ASP A 159 -4.31 -25.62 -15.84
N VAL A 160 -4.18 -25.56 -14.50
CA VAL A 160 -2.86 -25.54 -13.84
C VAL A 160 -2.36 -26.94 -13.50
N ALA A 161 -1.05 -27.13 -13.53
CA ALA A 161 -0.45 -28.42 -13.19
C ALA A 161 -0.57 -28.73 -11.68
N VAL A 162 -0.44 -27.72 -10.83
CA VAL A 162 -0.59 -27.84 -9.38
C VAL A 162 -1.50 -26.73 -8.88
N GLN A 163 -2.72 -27.13 -8.49
CA GLN A 163 -3.70 -26.24 -7.88
C GLN A 163 -3.19 -25.75 -6.52
N ALA A 164 -3.03 -24.43 -6.36
CA ALA A 164 -2.64 -23.85 -5.09
C ALA A 164 -3.79 -23.88 -4.07
N THR A 165 -3.41 -23.91 -2.80
CA THR A 165 -4.26 -23.55 -1.66
C THR A 165 -3.58 -22.49 -0.81
N LYS A 166 -4.33 -21.74 0.01
CA LYS A 166 -3.75 -20.79 0.95
C LYS A 166 -2.76 -21.48 1.90
N ASP A 167 -3.08 -22.67 2.38
CA ASP A 167 -2.18 -23.47 3.25
C ASP A 167 -0.86 -23.82 2.57
N MET A 168 -0.87 -24.19 1.29
CA MET A 168 0.37 -24.46 0.55
C MET A 168 1.28 -23.24 0.49
N TYR A 169 0.72 -22.05 0.32
CA TYR A 169 1.50 -20.81 0.34
C TYR A 169 2.05 -20.52 1.74
N ILE A 170 1.22 -20.68 2.78
CA ILE A 170 1.64 -20.51 4.17
C ILE A 170 2.79 -21.47 4.51
N ASP A 171 2.63 -22.76 4.22
CA ASP A 171 3.63 -23.78 4.52
C ASP A 171 4.94 -23.52 3.77
N TYR A 172 4.87 -23.08 2.50
CA TYR A 172 6.04 -22.66 1.77
C TYR A 172 6.74 -21.47 2.42
N ILE A 173 5.99 -20.42 2.82
CA ILE A 173 6.54 -19.25 3.50
C ILE A 173 7.23 -19.67 4.80
N LEU A 174 6.58 -20.46 5.64
CA LEU A 174 7.14 -20.95 6.91
C LEU A 174 8.45 -21.74 6.70
N SER A 175 8.51 -22.56 5.64
CA SER A 175 9.72 -23.32 5.28
C SER A 175 10.93 -22.44 4.93
N ARG A 176 10.68 -21.14 4.69
CA ARG A 176 11.71 -20.17 4.27
C ARG A 176 12.21 -19.29 5.43
N GLN A 177 11.68 -19.47 6.66
CA GLN A 177 12.13 -18.70 7.80
C GLN A 177 13.59 -19.03 8.16
N LEU A 178 14.39 -18.00 8.33
CA LEU A 178 15.81 -18.10 8.64
C LEU A 178 16.04 -18.36 10.14
N PRO A 179 17.25 -18.81 10.53
CA PRO A 179 17.57 -19.08 11.93
C PRO A 179 17.42 -17.89 12.86
N ASP A 180 17.64 -16.66 12.38
CA ASP A 180 17.42 -15.41 13.12
C ASP A 180 15.94 -15.02 13.27
N GLY A 181 15.03 -15.76 12.66
CA GLY A 181 13.58 -15.52 12.67
C GLY A 181 13.08 -14.66 11.52
N GLY A 182 13.96 -14.01 10.77
CA GLY A 182 13.59 -13.20 9.61
C GLY A 182 13.36 -13.99 8.33
N PHE A 183 13.06 -13.27 7.26
CA PHE A 183 12.87 -13.81 5.93
C PHE A 183 13.72 -13.02 4.93
N ALA A 184 14.13 -13.67 3.84
CA ALA A 184 14.88 -13.03 2.77
C ALA A 184 14.47 -13.60 1.41
N PHE A 185 14.67 -12.79 0.36
CA PHE A 185 14.40 -13.24 -1.02
C PHE A 185 15.35 -14.37 -1.44
N SER A 186 16.64 -14.23 -1.15
CA SER A 186 17.64 -15.23 -1.48
C SER A 186 17.49 -16.50 -0.66
N THR A 187 17.57 -17.65 -1.32
CA THR A 187 17.59 -18.97 -0.66
C THR A 187 18.89 -19.26 0.10
N THR A 188 19.93 -18.44 -0.10
CA THR A 188 21.23 -18.56 0.53
C THR A 188 21.53 -17.44 1.51
N ALA A 189 20.54 -16.59 1.83
CA ALA A 189 20.70 -15.55 2.84
C ALA A 189 20.93 -16.18 4.22
N ALA A 190 21.83 -15.57 5.00
CA ALA A 190 22.11 -16.00 6.37
C ALA A 190 21.28 -15.22 7.42
N LEU A 191 20.80 -14.02 7.04
CA LEU A 191 20.06 -13.10 7.91
C LEU A 191 18.79 -12.62 7.19
N GLY A 192 17.78 -12.30 7.98
CA GLY A 192 16.55 -11.69 7.53
C GLY A 192 16.77 -10.30 6.95
N ASP A 193 15.96 -9.97 5.96
CA ASP A 193 15.89 -8.66 5.34
C ASP A 193 14.61 -7.97 5.81
N PRO A 194 14.63 -6.67 6.17
CA PRO A 194 13.46 -5.98 6.72
C PRO A 194 12.29 -5.90 5.74
N ASP A 195 12.55 -5.69 4.43
CA ASP A 195 11.51 -5.58 3.42
C ASP A 195 10.78 -6.92 3.25
N MET A 196 11.56 -8.01 3.13
CA MET A 196 11.01 -9.35 2.98
C MET A 196 10.30 -9.82 4.24
N THR A 197 10.88 -9.55 5.40
CA THR A 197 10.28 -9.92 6.68
C THR A 197 8.98 -9.17 6.91
N GLY A 198 8.96 -7.85 6.65
CA GLY A 198 7.75 -7.04 6.73
C GLY A 198 6.64 -7.53 5.80
N MET A 199 6.97 -7.78 4.52
CA MET A 199 6.00 -8.30 3.55
C MET A 199 5.43 -9.67 3.98
N VAL A 200 6.26 -10.57 4.46
CA VAL A 200 5.83 -11.89 4.95
C VAL A 200 4.90 -11.75 6.15
N LEU A 201 5.22 -10.86 7.08
CA LEU A 201 4.36 -10.59 8.25
C LEU A 201 2.98 -10.08 7.84
N ILE A 202 2.89 -9.22 6.81
CA ILE A 202 1.61 -8.80 6.24
C ILE A 202 0.82 -10.00 5.69
N ALA A 203 1.49 -10.90 4.96
CA ALA A 203 0.87 -12.10 4.38
C ALA A 203 0.37 -13.09 5.44
N LEU A 204 1.11 -13.26 6.55
CA LEU A 204 0.79 -14.23 7.59
C LEU A 204 -0.15 -13.70 8.68
N ALA A 205 -0.36 -12.40 8.77
CA ALA A 205 -1.09 -11.77 9.88
C ALA A 205 -2.53 -12.30 10.08
N ASN A 206 -3.19 -12.75 9.02
CA ASN A 206 -4.55 -13.29 9.10
C ASN A 206 -4.61 -14.77 9.53
N TYR A 207 -3.47 -15.43 9.72
CA TYR A 207 -3.36 -16.87 9.98
C TYR A 207 -2.70 -17.21 11.33
N THR A 208 -2.63 -16.22 12.23
CA THR A 208 -1.99 -16.37 13.55
C THR A 208 -2.78 -17.25 14.52
N ASP A 209 -3.96 -17.72 14.16
CA ASP A 209 -4.67 -18.79 14.84
C ASP A 209 -4.00 -20.18 14.64
N ARG A 210 -3.17 -20.34 13.61
CA ARG A 210 -2.26 -21.48 13.47
C ARG A 210 -1.06 -21.31 14.39
N PRO A 211 -0.78 -22.26 15.32
CA PRO A 211 0.32 -22.13 16.28
C PRO A 211 1.71 -21.96 15.64
N ASP A 212 1.98 -22.64 14.52
CA ASP A 212 3.23 -22.55 13.78
C ASP A 212 3.42 -21.18 13.11
N VAL A 213 2.32 -20.57 12.61
CA VAL A 213 2.33 -19.20 12.09
C VAL A 213 2.56 -18.19 13.21
N ALA A 214 1.87 -18.34 14.35
CA ALA A 214 2.04 -17.45 15.50
C ALA A 214 3.49 -17.45 16.00
N GLU A 215 4.12 -18.64 16.10
CA GLU A 215 5.54 -18.77 16.48
C GLU A 215 6.46 -18.10 15.46
N ALA A 216 6.21 -18.30 14.17
CA ALA A 216 7.01 -17.70 13.11
C ALA A 216 6.89 -16.17 13.09
N VAL A 217 5.68 -15.63 13.30
CA VAL A 217 5.42 -14.19 13.40
C VAL A 217 6.17 -13.57 14.57
N GLU A 218 6.12 -14.20 15.77
CA GLU A 218 6.85 -13.67 16.95
C GLU A 218 8.35 -13.67 16.72
N ARG A 219 8.91 -14.74 16.15
CA ARG A 219 10.34 -14.79 15.80
C ARG A 219 10.73 -13.70 14.78
N ALA A 220 9.86 -13.41 13.82
CA ALA A 220 10.11 -12.38 12.84
C ALA A 220 10.03 -10.97 13.44
N LEU A 221 9.12 -10.71 14.39
CA LEU A 221 9.08 -9.46 15.16
C LEU A 221 10.36 -9.26 15.98
N VAL A 222 10.86 -10.32 16.63
CA VAL A 222 12.14 -10.27 17.35
C VAL A 222 13.30 -9.96 16.39
N CYS A 223 13.33 -10.60 15.22
CA CYS A 223 14.33 -10.31 14.19
C CYS A 223 14.29 -8.82 13.79
N LEU A 224 13.11 -8.29 13.43
CA LEU A 224 12.96 -6.88 13.04
C LEU A 224 13.41 -5.92 14.16
N SER A 225 13.05 -6.20 15.41
CA SER A 225 13.50 -5.39 16.54
C SER A 225 15.03 -5.38 16.69
N ASN A 226 15.68 -6.54 16.45
CA ASN A 226 17.14 -6.70 16.61
C ASN A 226 17.93 -6.02 15.48
N ILE A 227 17.40 -5.96 14.24
CA ILE A 227 18.08 -5.35 13.09
C ILE A 227 17.74 -3.87 12.89
N GLN A 228 16.82 -3.32 13.69
CA GLN A 228 16.48 -1.90 13.67
C GLN A 228 17.68 -1.05 14.08
N GLN A 229 17.94 0.02 13.35
CA GLN A 229 19.05 0.94 13.59
C GLN A 229 18.76 1.89 14.76
N ASP A 230 19.79 2.50 15.31
CA ASP A 230 19.72 3.44 16.44
C ASP A 230 18.86 4.68 16.17
N ASP A 231 18.66 5.04 14.92
CA ASP A 231 17.82 6.16 14.47
C ASP A 231 16.37 5.76 14.14
N GLY A 232 16.01 4.50 14.40
CA GLY A 232 14.68 3.94 14.14
C GLY A 232 14.51 3.34 12.74
N GLY A 233 15.49 3.47 11.86
CA GLY A 233 15.45 2.99 10.48
C GLY A 233 15.86 1.53 10.29
N TYR A 234 15.95 1.14 9.03
CA TYR A 234 16.32 -0.22 8.61
C TYR A 234 17.24 -0.19 7.39
N THR A 235 18.16 -1.14 7.35
CA THR A 235 19.06 -1.34 6.22
C THR A 235 18.67 -2.59 5.44
N SER A 236 18.43 -2.43 4.13
CA SER A 236 18.22 -3.53 3.18
C SER A 236 19.30 -3.45 2.09
N TYR A 237 19.96 -4.57 1.77
CA TYR A 237 21.04 -4.65 0.78
C TYR A 237 22.15 -3.59 0.94
N GLY A 238 22.40 -3.14 2.17
CA GLY A 238 23.46 -2.19 2.50
C GLY A 238 23.07 -0.71 2.42
N PHE A 239 21.82 -0.40 2.17
CA PHE A 239 21.27 0.96 2.15
C PHE A 239 20.14 1.11 3.18
N GLU A 240 20.14 2.23 3.88
CA GLU A 240 18.98 2.66 4.65
C GLU A 240 17.95 3.26 3.70
N THR A 241 16.74 2.71 3.68
CA THR A 241 15.73 3.08 2.68
C THR A 241 14.38 3.41 3.29
N ALA A 242 13.65 4.31 2.61
CA ALA A 242 12.27 4.62 2.95
C ALA A 242 11.38 3.39 2.86
N GLU A 243 11.60 2.54 1.86
CA GLU A 243 10.83 1.33 1.61
C GLU A 243 10.95 0.33 2.76
N SER A 244 12.15 0.15 3.33
CA SER A 244 12.35 -0.73 4.46
C SER A 244 11.56 -0.25 5.69
N CYS A 245 11.59 1.05 5.97
CA CYS A 245 10.76 1.65 7.01
C CYS A 245 9.26 1.43 6.74
N ALA A 246 8.82 1.67 5.51
CA ALA A 246 7.42 1.55 5.13
C ALA A 246 6.91 0.11 5.26
N GLN A 247 7.68 -0.90 4.81
CA GLN A 247 7.29 -2.31 4.92
C GLN A 247 7.15 -2.76 6.38
N VAL A 248 8.08 -2.33 7.26
CA VAL A 248 8.00 -2.69 8.67
C VAL A 248 6.84 -1.96 9.36
N ILE A 249 6.58 -0.68 9.06
CA ILE A 249 5.38 0.03 9.55
C ILE A 249 4.11 -0.72 9.19
N LEU A 250 3.96 -1.11 7.93
CA LEU A 250 2.78 -1.85 7.45
C LEU A 250 2.61 -3.19 8.18
N ALA A 251 3.70 -3.92 8.39
CA ALA A 251 3.70 -5.20 9.11
C ALA A 251 3.28 -5.04 10.58
N LEU A 252 3.85 -4.08 11.29
CA LEU A 252 3.52 -3.81 12.69
C LEU A 252 2.04 -3.43 12.83
N LEU A 253 1.57 -2.49 12.02
CA LEU A 253 0.17 -2.05 12.06
C LEU A 253 -0.81 -3.15 11.68
N LYS A 254 -0.46 -4.00 10.71
CA LYS A 254 -1.27 -5.17 10.32
C LYS A 254 -1.40 -6.19 11.44
N LEU A 255 -0.34 -6.35 12.25
CA LEU A 255 -0.32 -7.24 13.41
C LEU A 255 -0.88 -6.59 14.69
N GLY A 256 -1.33 -5.33 14.62
CA GLY A 256 -1.82 -4.59 15.78
C GLY A 256 -0.73 -4.18 16.77
N VAL A 257 0.53 -4.12 16.33
CA VAL A 257 1.67 -3.66 17.13
C VAL A 257 1.79 -2.14 16.95
N PRO A 258 1.67 -1.34 18.01
CA PRO A 258 1.84 0.11 17.94
C PRO A 258 3.27 0.49 17.52
N LEU A 259 3.42 1.62 16.80
CA LEU A 259 4.76 2.07 16.36
C LEU A 259 5.61 2.64 17.52
N ASP A 260 4.99 2.92 18.66
CA ASP A 260 5.64 3.31 19.94
C ASP A 260 5.86 2.13 20.89
N ASP A 261 5.66 0.88 20.44
CA ASP A 261 6.06 -0.32 21.21
C ASP A 261 7.56 -0.24 21.53
N GLU A 262 7.92 -0.48 22.79
CA GLU A 262 9.31 -0.36 23.28
C GLU A 262 10.35 -1.17 22.49
N ARG A 263 9.92 -2.25 21.83
CA ARG A 263 10.79 -3.07 20.97
C ARG A 263 11.25 -2.32 19.73
N PHE A 264 10.42 -1.37 19.25
CA PHE A 264 10.60 -0.66 17.97
C PHE A 264 10.89 0.83 18.13
N VAL A 265 11.14 1.31 19.37
CA VAL A 265 11.65 2.65 19.66
C VAL A 265 13.14 2.56 19.95
N LYS A 266 13.98 3.23 19.16
CA LYS A 266 15.44 3.24 19.31
C LYS A 266 15.92 4.66 19.63
N ASN A 267 16.59 4.85 20.76
CA ASN A 267 17.07 6.14 21.24
C ASN A 267 15.98 7.26 21.24
N GLY A 268 14.71 6.88 21.42
CA GLY A 268 13.57 7.81 21.41
C GLY A 268 12.98 8.07 20.03
N ASN A 269 13.53 7.48 18.96
CA ASN A 269 13.01 7.59 17.61
C ASN A 269 12.09 6.42 17.28
N THR A 270 10.92 6.71 16.73
CA THR A 270 10.04 5.71 16.13
C THR A 270 10.41 5.50 14.65
N ILE A 271 9.95 4.38 14.09
CA ILE A 271 10.14 4.12 12.66
C ILE A 271 9.38 5.15 11.78
N MET A 272 8.29 5.75 12.29
CA MET A 272 7.57 6.81 11.56
C MET A 272 8.40 8.10 11.52
N ASP A 273 9.07 8.47 12.63
CA ASP A 273 9.97 9.62 12.64
C ASP A 273 11.05 9.46 11.56
N LYS A 274 11.65 8.26 11.48
CA LYS A 274 12.65 7.95 10.45
C LYS A 274 12.08 8.01 9.04
N LEU A 275 10.90 7.43 8.79
CA LEU A 275 10.26 7.47 7.47
C LEU A 275 10.04 8.90 6.99
N LEU A 276 9.65 9.81 7.88
CA LEU A 276 9.41 11.21 7.51
C LEU A 276 10.68 11.99 7.14
N GLU A 277 11.87 11.54 7.52
CA GLU A 277 13.15 12.13 7.11
C GLU A 277 13.43 11.98 5.61
N TYR A 278 12.84 10.97 4.95
CA TYR A 278 12.98 10.76 3.50
C TYR A 278 12.09 11.68 2.65
N ARG A 279 11.20 12.46 3.31
CA ARG A 279 10.27 13.35 2.61
C ARG A 279 10.98 14.50 1.95
N MET A 280 10.63 14.78 0.70
CA MET A 280 11.17 15.85 -0.11
C MET A 280 10.23 17.08 -0.14
N GLU A 281 10.77 18.26 -0.49
CA GLU A 281 10.00 19.51 -0.55
C GLU A 281 8.89 19.50 -1.60
N ASP A 282 9.03 18.72 -2.66
CA ASP A 282 8.01 18.56 -3.71
C ASP A 282 6.82 17.68 -3.27
N GLY A 283 6.95 16.97 -2.16
CA GLY A 283 5.93 16.12 -1.54
C GLY A 283 6.19 14.63 -1.71
N GLY A 284 7.10 14.21 -2.58
CA GLY A 284 7.52 12.82 -2.72
C GLY A 284 8.52 12.38 -1.66
N PHE A 285 9.02 11.15 -1.79
CA PHE A 285 10.01 10.56 -0.89
C PHE A 285 11.23 10.08 -1.68
N ALA A 286 12.41 10.27 -1.11
CA ALA A 286 13.65 9.70 -1.63
C ALA A 286 13.77 8.22 -1.24
N HIS A 287 14.49 7.43 -2.04
CA HIS A 287 14.86 6.05 -1.70
C HIS A 287 15.87 6.03 -0.55
N VAL A 288 16.93 6.83 -0.68
CA VAL A 288 17.97 7.07 0.32
C VAL A 288 18.02 8.56 0.63
N ILE A 289 18.26 8.94 1.88
CA ILE A 289 18.37 10.36 2.27
C ILE A 289 19.49 11.03 1.47
N GLY A 290 19.15 12.15 0.82
CA GLY A 290 20.07 12.89 -0.03
C GLY A 290 19.98 12.60 -1.52
N ASP A 291 19.25 11.55 -1.91
CA ASP A 291 18.95 11.26 -3.30
C ASP A 291 17.76 12.09 -3.82
N ALA A 292 17.51 12.02 -5.12
CA ALA A 292 16.31 12.58 -5.72
C ALA A 292 15.06 11.79 -5.30
N VAL A 293 13.88 12.43 -5.46
CA VAL A 293 12.59 11.77 -5.24
C VAL A 293 12.48 10.49 -6.08
N ASN A 294 11.89 9.46 -5.48
CA ASN A 294 11.73 8.15 -6.08
C ASN A 294 10.25 7.71 -6.03
N GLY A 295 9.70 7.26 -7.17
CA GLY A 295 8.31 6.87 -7.28
C GLY A 295 7.95 5.67 -6.37
N VAL A 296 8.81 4.64 -6.31
CA VAL A 296 8.57 3.46 -5.46
C VAL A 296 8.63 3.81 -3.97
N ALA A 297 9.64 4.59 -3.56
CA ALA A 297 9.75 5.08 -2.19
C ALA A 297 8.52 5.92 -1.81
N THR A 298 8.05 6.79 -2.72
CA THR A 298 6.87 7.63 -2.50
C THR A 298 5.61 6.79 -2.36
N GLU A 299 5.40 5.77 -3.21
CA GLU A 299 4.25 4.86 -3.10
C GLU A 299 4.24 4.11 -1.77
N GLN A 300 5.37 3.55 -1.36
CA GLN A 300 5.46 2.75 -0.14
C GLN A 300 5.33 3.61 1.11
N ALA A 301 5.99 4.77 1.16
CA ALA A 301 5.84 5.71 2.26
C ALA A 301 4.38 6.20 2.39
N MET A 302 3.74 6.55 1.27
CA MET A 302 2.33 6.97 1.25
C MET A 302 1.42 5.91 1.88
N ILE A 303 1.52 4.64 1.46
CA ILE A 303 0.69 3.55 1.99
C ILE A 303 0.93 3.33 3.48
N ALA A 304 2.19 3.37 3.93
CA ALA A 304 2.52 3.23 5.34
C ALA A 304 1.93 4.35 6.20
N ILE A 305 2.02 5.59 5.71
CA ILE A 305 1.44 6.77 6.38
C ILE A 305 -0.08 6.68 6.42
N VAL A 306 -0.74 6.31 5.31
CA VAL A 306 -2.20 6.16 5.28
C VAL A 306 -2.66 5.03 6.22
N CYS A 307 -1.93 3.92 6.27
CA CYS A 307 -2.21 2.84 7.21
C CYS A 307 -2.15 3.34 8.67
N TYR A 308 -1.12 4.09 9.02
CA TYR A 308 -0.95 4.70 10.34
C TYR A 308 -2.08 5.68 10.69
N LEU A 309 -2.46 6.58 9.78
CA LEU A 309 -3.56 7.51 9.97
C LEU A 309 -4.88 6.78 10.25
N ARG A 310 -5.16 5.71 9.52
CA ARG A 310 -6.36 4.89 9.72
C ARG A 310 -6.39 4.25 11.10
N VAL A 311 -5.32 3.60 11.50
CA VAL A 311 -5.22 2.93 12.81
C VAL A 311 -5.38 3.95 13.94
N ASN A 312 -4.75 5.12 13.86
CA ASN A 312 -4.87 6.18 14.85
C ASN A 312 -6.28 6.80 14.90
N ALA A 313 -7.01 6.77 13.80
CA ALA A 313 -8.42 7.17 13.75
C ALA A 313 -9.39 6.06 14.24
N GLY A 314 -8.87 4.92 14.72
CA GLY A 314 -9.67 3.76 15.16
C GLY A 314 -10.31 2.99 14.01
N MET A 315 -9.83 3.17 12.78
CA MET A 315 -10.27 2.42 11.60
C MET A 315 -9.41 1.15 11.42
N PRO A 316 -9.93 0.14 10.72
CA PRO A 316 -9.12 -1.00 10.32
C PRO A 316 -7.88 -0.55 9.54
N GLU A 317 -6.77 -1.26 9.71
CA GLU A 317 -5.57 -1.06 8.93
C GLU A 317 -5.84 -1.26 7.42
N ILE A 318 -4.91 -0.82 6.56
CA ILE A 318 -5.20 -0.64 5.14
C ILE A 318 -5.51 -1.95 4.39
N PHE A 319 -4.92 -3.09 4.80
CA PHE A 319 -5.16 -4.40 4.19
C PHE A 319 -6.50 -5.05 4.63
N SER A 320 -7.17 -4.47 5.61
CA SER A 320 -8.52 -4.89 6.06
C SER A 320 -9.60 -3.85 5.72
N ALA A 321 -9.24 -2.80 4.99
CA ALA A 321 -10.13 -1.68 4.67
C ALA A 321 -11.20 -2.03 3.61
N TYR A 322 -10.97 -3.10 2.84
CA TYR A 322 -11.74 -3.43 1.64
C TYR A 322 -12.44 -4.79 1.70
N ARG A 323 -12.53 -5.38 2.90
CA ARG A 323 -13.23 -6.65 3.16
C ARG A 323 -14.71 -6.47 3.41
#